data_434b0f6be58cdf5327f80e5a27355be2
#
_entry.id   434b0f6be58cdf5327f80e5a27355be2
#
_cell.length_a   1.000
_cell.length_b   1.000
_cell.length_c   1.000
_cell.angle_alpha   90.00
_cell.angle_beta   90.00
_cell.angle_gamma   90.00
#
_symmetry.space_group_name_H-M   'P 1'
#
loop_
_entity.id
_entity.type
_entity.pdbx_description
1 polymer ?
#
loop_
_entity_poly.entity_id
_entity_poly.type
_entity_poly.pdbx_seq_one_letter_code
_entity_poly.pdbx_strand_id
1 'polypeptide(L)'
;SISHIPIDVTGPARFSAGWIEQKLAGRFGLSDRVTYAEMAPHLDREKFSVVLQVGGDNFTLDYGRPDWFMGLNDFLYKRGLPVVILGASIGPFDEDPDYEVEFSRRIQQCDAIFVRESESLQYLENLGVPAKLMADPAILMAPVVVNSPELEAFLEREPIGVNISPLVLAYRTAEKVSPWSLTEMAIERFAHECAGWISNIKAQTGADIL
;
A
#
# COMPACT_ATOMS: atom_id res chain seq x y z
N SER A 1 25.52 2.07 -5.91
CA SER A 1 24.75 3.31 -5.63
C SER A 1 23.27 3.04 -5.92
N ILE A 2 22.41 3.51 -5.04
CA ILE A 2 20.96 3.47 -5.28
C ILE A 2 20.61 4.82 -5.92
N SER A 3 19.98 4.76 -7.11
CA SER A 3 19.44 5.95 -7.75
C SER A 3 17.95 6.02 -7.45
N HIS A 4 17.48 7.15 -6.93
CA HIS A 4 16.09 7.42 -6.71
C HIS A 4 15.52 8.23 -7.88
N ILE A 5 14.50 7.68 -8.54
CA ILE A 5 13.78 8.36 -9.62
C ILE A 5 12.38 8.61 -9.08
N PRO A 6 12.03 9.85 -8.73
CA PRO A 6 10.67 10.18 -8.33
C PRO A 6 9.74 10.04 -9.55
N ILE A 7 8.74 9.19 -9.45
CA ILE A 7 7.71 9.02 -10.47
C ILE A 7 6.39 9.39 -9.82
N ASP A 8 5.67 10.33 -10.44
CA ASP A 8 4.32 10.67 -10.01
C ASP A 8 3.36 9.57 -10.46
N VAL A 9 2.80 8.87 -9.48
CA VAL A 9 1.81 7.82 -9.69
C VAL A 9 0.38 8.32 -9.47
N THR A 10 0.20 9.60 -9.17
CA THR A 10 -1.13 10.20 -9.06
C THR A 10 -1.77 10.25 -10.44
N GLY A 11 -2.98 9.71 -10.56
CA GLY A 11 -3.72 9.78 -11.82
C GLY A 11 -4.05 11.23 -12.19
N PRO A 12 -4.27 11.52 -13.47
CA PRO A 12 -4.61 12.86 -13.92
C PRO A 12 -5.92 13.34 -13.28
N ALA A 13 -5.98 14.64 -12.95
CA ALA A 13 -7.18 15.24 -12.38
C ALA A 13 -8.41 14.97 -13.26
N ARG A 14 -9.54 14.62 -12.65
CA ARG A 14 -10.78 14.31 -13.35
C ARG A 14 -11.16 15.45 -14.31
N PHE A 15 -11.53 15.11 -15.55
CA PHE A 15 -11.82 16.01 -16.66
C PHE A 15 -10.63 16.78 -17.23
N SER A 16 -9.40 16.53 -16.80
CA SER A 16 -8.21 17.06 -17.47
C SER A 16 -7.97 16.38 -18.83
N ALA A 17 -7.13 16.99 -19.67
CA ALA A 17 -6.72 16.39 -20.94
C ALA A 17 -6.11 14.99 -20.75
N GLY A 18 -5.25 14.82 -19.75
CA GLY A 18 -4.66 13.52 -19.40
C GLY A 18 -5.69 12.49 -18.93
N TRP A 19 -6.74 12.91 -18.22
CA TRP A 19 -7.83 12.02 -17.85
C TRP A 19 -8.62 11.54 -19.08
N ILE A 20 -8.90 12.43 -20.04
CA ILE A 20 -9.56 12.09 -21.29
C ILE A 20 -8.70 11.11 -22.09
N GLU A 21 -7.40 11.39 -22.19
CA GLU A 21 -6.43 10.52 -22.86
C GLU A 21 -6.39 9.12 -22.22
N GLN A 22 -6.33 9.02 -20.89
CA GLN A 22 -6.37 7.76 -20.17
C GLN A 22 -7.66 6.98 -20.41
N LYS A 23 -8.82 7.66 -20.44
CA LYS A 23 -10.11 7.02 -20.74
C LYS A 23 -10.20 6.52 -22.19
N LEU A 24 -9.71 7.29 -23.15
CA LEU A 24 -9.64 6.88 -24.55
C LEU A 24 -8.65 5.72 -24.72
N ALA A 25 -7.47 5.80 -24.12
CA ALA A 25 -6.48 4.72 -24.13
C ALA A 25 -7.05 3.42 -23.56
N GLY A 26 -7.82 3.50 -22.46
CA GLY A 26 -8.52 2.35 -21.89
C GLY A 26 -9.48 1.69 -22.87
N ARG A 27 -10.23 2.49 -23.64
CA ARG A 27 -11.17 1.99 -24.66
C ARG A 27 -10.49 1.24 -25.82
N PHE A 28 -9.22 1.57 -26.09
CA PHE A 28 -8.41 0.93 -27.15
C PHE A 28 -7.40 -0.08 -26.59
N GLY A 29 -7.45 -0.45 -25.30
CA GLY A 29 -6.51 -1.38 -24.69
C GLY A 29 -5.08 -0.83 -24.54
N LEU A 30 -4.93 0.50 -24.57
CA LEU A 30 -3.64 1.21 -24.46
C LEU A 30 -3.44 1.87 -23.10
N SER A 31 -4.29 1.58 -22.11
CA SER A 31 -4.24 2.18 -20.76
C SER A 31 -2.85 2.06 -20.11
N ASP A 32 -2.22 0.90 -20.24
CA ASP A 32 -0.90 0.64 -19.67
C ASP A 32 0.17 1.61 -20.22
N ARG A 33 0.06 1.98 -21.49
CA ARG A 33 1.03 2.89 -22.14
C ARG A 33 0.95 4.32 -21.59
N VAL A 34 -0.25 4.74 -21.20
CA VAL A 34 -0.47 6.09 -20.64
C VAL A 34 -0.16 6.07 -19.14
N THR A 35 -0.70 5.08 -18.42
CA THR A 35 -0.57 5.00 -16.95
C THR A 35 0.89 4.83 -16.50
N TYR A 36 1.70 4.07 -17.23
CA TYR A 36 3.10 3.78 -16.87
C TYR A 36 4.11 4.43 -17.84
N ALA A 37 3.70 5.44 -18.59
CA ALA A 37 4.53 6.10 -19.60
C ALA A 37 5.82 6.68 -19.01
N GLU A 38 5.74 7.30 -17.83
CA GLU A 38 6.88 7.88 -17.16
C GLU A 38 7.88 6.83 -16.65
N MET A 39 7.41 5.64 -16.31
CA MET A 39 8.29 4.55 -15.88
C MET A 39 9.02 3.89 -17.06
N ALA A 40 8.38 3.84 -18.21
CA ALA A 40 8.86 3.09 -19.37
C ALA A 40 10.32 3.39 -19.77
N PRO A 41 10.79 4.66 -19.81
CA PRO A 41 12.17 4.98 -20.16
C PRO A 41 13.22 4.49 -19.16
N HIS A 42 12.80 4.24 -17.92
CA HIS A 42 13.67 3.82 -16.82
C HIS A 42 13.75 2.29 -16.68
N LEU A 43 12.81 1.56 -17.31
CA LEU A 43 12.68 0.11 -17.23
C LEU A 43 13.36 -0.57 -18.42
N ASP A 44 14.68 -0.56 -18.41
CA ASP A 44 15.50 -1.22 -19.41
C ASP A 44 15.93 -2.61 -18.90
N ARG A 45 15.48 -3.67 -19.61
CA ARG A 45 15.78 -5.05 -19.24
C ARG A 45 17.28 -5.34 -19.20
N GLU A 46 18.08 -4.65 -20.01
CA GLU A 46 19.52 -4.84 -20.00
C GLU A 46 20.18 -4.30 -18.73
N LYS A 47 19.49 -3.39 -18.03
CA LYS A 47 19.97 -2.76 -16.79
C LYS A 47 19.43 -3.39 -15.52
N PHE A 48 18.26 -4.05 -15.60
CA PHE A 48 17.57 -4.60 -14.44
C PHE A 48 17.33 -6.09 -14.60
N SER A 49 17.75 -6.87 -13.62
CA SER A 49 17.52 -8.32 -13.57
C SER A 49 16.17 -8.68 -12.98
N VAL A 50 15.61 -7.81 -12.13
CA VAL A 50 14.37 -8.05 -11.39
C VAL A 50 13.77 -6.73 -10.92
N VAL A 51 12.46 -6.68 -10.82
CA VAL A 51 11.72 -5.59 -10.16
C VAL A 51 11.21 -6.11 -8.83
N LEU A 52 11.53 -5.43 -7.75
CA LEU A 52 11.02 -5.73 -6.41
C LEU A 52 9.87 -4.79 -6.09
N GLN A 53 8.68 -5.33 -5.89
CA GLN A 53 7.57 -4.59 -5.28
C GLN A 53 7.64 -4.80 -3.77
N VAL A 54 8.17 -3.81 -3.08
CA VAL A 54 8.26 -3.82 -1.63
C VAL A 54 7.06 -3.07 -1.09
N GLY A 55 6.26 -3.72 -0.27
CA GLY A 55 5.11 -3.01 0.19
C GLY A 55 4.38 -3.67 1.35
N GLY A 56 3.61 -2.84 2.07
CA GLY A 56 2.69 -3.24 3.11
C GLY A 56 1.37 -3.80 2.53
N ASP A 57 0.28 -3.05 2.70
CA ASP A 57 -1.09 -3.47 2.37
C ASP A 57 -1.49 -3.16 0.91
N ASN A 58 -0.52 -3.20 -0.01
CA ASN A 58 -0.72 -2.82 -1.42
C ASN A 58 -1.65 -3.77 -2.19
N PHE A 59 -1.87 -4.97 -1.66
CA PHE A 59 -2.68 -6.02 -2.29
C PHE A 59 -3.85 -6.45 -1.39
N THR A 60 -4.41 -5.51 -0.63
CA THR A 60 -5.64 -5.70 0.15
C THR A 60 -6.75 -4.78 -0.37
N LEU A 61 -7.99 -4.98 0.11
CA LEU A 61 -9.11 -4.07 -0.21
C LEU A 61 -9.17 -2.83 0.68
N ASP A 62 -8.26 -2.67 1.65
CA ASP A 62 -8.25 -1.55 2.59
C ASP A 62 -8.18 -0.19 1.90
N TYR A 63 -7.53 -0.14 0.76
CA TYR A 63 -7.39 1.05 -0.09
C TYR A 63 -8.16 0.94 -1.41
N GLY A 64 -9.07 -0.02 -1.53
CA GLY A 64 -9.79 -0.37 -2.74
C GLY A 64 -9.06 -1.45 -3.54
N ARG A 65 -9.59 -1.79 -4.73
CA ARG A 65 -8.96 -2.81 -5.60
C ARG A 65 -7.54 -2.40 -5.98
N PRO A 66 -6.54 -3.28 -5.83
CA PRO A 66 -5.15 -3.00 -6.17
C PRO A 66 -4.87 -3.00 -7.70
N ASP A 67 -5.79 -2.48 -8.49
CA ASP A 67 -5.73 -2.51 -9.96
C ASP A 67 -4.48 -1.84 -10.52
N TRP A 68 -4.00 -0.77 -9.84
CA TRP A 68 -2.79 -0.09 -10.25
C TRP A 68 -1.56 -0.99 -10.13
N PHE A 69 -1.40 -1.70 -9.01
CA PHE A 69 -0.28 -2.61 -8.79
C PHE A 69 -0.36 -3.82 -9.72
N MET A 70 -1.55 -4.36 -9.93
CA MET A 70 -1.76 -5.47 -10.86
C MET A 70 -1.49 -5.05 -12.30
N GLY A 71 -1.91 -3.87 -12.70
CA GLY A 71 -1.58 -3.30 -14.01
C GLY A 71 -0.09 -3.04 -14.20
N LEU A 72 0.60 -2.61 -13.14
CA LEU A 72 2.05 -2.47 -13.16
C LEU A 72 2.74 -3.82 -13.38
N ASN A 73 2.28 -4.89 -12.72
CA ASN A 73 2.82 -6.25 -12.94
C ASN A 73 2.64 -6.69 -14.38
N ASP A 74 1.46 -6.52 -14.96
CA ASP A 74 1.20 -6.85 -16.37
C ASP A 74 2.10 -6.04 -17.31
N PHE A 75 2.31 -4.77 -17.02
CA PHE A 75 3.17 -3.89 -17.79
C PHE A 75 4.63 -4.32 -17.76
N LEU A 76 5.14 -4.72 -16.59
CA LEU A 76 6.49 -5.23 -16.40
C LEU A 76 6.68 -6.59 -17.06
N TYR A 77 5.72 -7.49 -16.88
CA TYR A 77 5.72 -8.81 -17.49
C TYR A 77 5.76 -8.75 -19.03
N LYS A 78 4.96 -7.88 -19.64
CA LYS A 78 4.96 -7.64 -21.10
C LYS A 78 6.33 -7.17 -21.63
N ARG A 79 7.19 -6.62 -20.75
CA ARG A 79 8.57 -6.21 -21.05
C ARG A 79 9.60 -7.29 -20.73
N GLY A 80 9.15 -8.43 -20.24
CA GLY A 80 10.01 -9.54 -19.83
C GLY A 80 10.88 -9.21 -18.61
N LEU A 81 10.42 -8.29 -17.75
CA LEU A 81 11.04 -7.98 -16.48
C LEU A 81 10.45 -8.88 -15.40
N PRO A 82 11.25 -9.71 -14.73
CA PRO A 82 10.80 -10.50 -13.60
C PRO A 82 10.30 -9.62 -12.47
N VAL A 83 9.18 -10.02 -11.85
CA VAL A 83 8.55 -9.29 -10.74
C VAL A 83 8.54 -10.16 -9.50
N VAL A 84 9.07 -9.63 -8.42
CA VAL A 84 9.02 -10.26 -7.09
C VAL A 84 8.25 -9.34 -6.13
N ILE A 85 7.22 -9.89 -5.51
CA ILE A 85 6.51 -9.22 -4.41
C ILE A 85 7.22 -9.57 -3.10
N LEU A 86 7.61 -8.57 -2.32
CA LEU A 86 8.45 -8.73 -1.16
C LEU A 86 7.81 -8.12 0.09
N GLY A 87 7.32 -8.96 1.00
CA GLY A 87 6.80 -8.56 2.29
C GLY A 87 5.46 -7.83 2.22
N ALA A 88 4.56 -8.24 1.33
CA ALA A 88 3.23 -7.66 1.22
C ALA A 88 2.19 -8.43 2.04
N SER A 89 1.15 -7.72 2.49
CA SER A 89 -0.13 -8.29 2.87
C SER A 89 -0.98 -8.47 1.62
N ILE A 90 -1.61 -9.64 1.46
CA ILE A 90 -2.37 -10.00 0.25
C ILE A 90 -3.72 -10.59 0.64
N GLY A 91 -4.79 -9.99 0.11
CA GLY A 91 -6.16 -10.43 0.33
C GLY A 91 -6.70 -10.16 1.74
N PRO A 92 -7.84 -10.79 2.10
CA PRO A 92 -8.70 -11.57 1.20
C PRO A 92 -9.51 -10.69 0.23
N PHE A 93 -9.96 -11.30 -0.88
CA PHE A 93 -10.87 -10.66 -1.86
C PHE A 93 -12.21 -11.40 -1.95
N ASP A 94 -12.56 -12.18 -0.95
CA ASP A 94 -13.79 -13.00 -0.86
C ASP A 94 -15.08 -12.17 -0.92
N GLU A 95 -15.02 -10.89 -0.58
CA GLU A 95 -16.15 -9.94 -0.75
C GLU A 95 -16.39 -9.57 -2.24
N ASP A 96 -15.46 -9.90 -3.15
CA ASP A 96 -15.54 -9.62 -4.58
C ASP A 96 -15.03 -10.82 -5.40
N PRO A 97 -15.84 -11.90 -5.50
CA PRO A 97 -15.41 -13.17 -6.09
C PRO A 97 -14.93 -13.08 -7.55
N ASP A 98 -15.55 -12.20 -8.34
CA ASP A 98 -15.13 -11.98 -9.74
C ASP A 98 -13.73 -11.36 -9.80
N TYR A 99 -13.46 -10.42 -8.90
CA TYR A 99 -12.14 -9.81 -8.77
C TYR A 99 -11.11 -10.80 -8.23
N GLU A 100 -11.48 -11.65 -7.27
CA GLU A 100 -10.59 -12.68 -6.72
C GLU A 100 -10.06 -13.63 -7.80
N VAL A 101 -10.94 -14.09 -8.70
CA VAL A 101 -10.55 -14.94 -9.83
C VAL A 101 -9.58 -14.21 -10.76
N GLU A 102 -9.86 -12.95 -11.10
CA GLU A 102 -8.98 -12.14 -11.94
C GLU A 102 -7.63 -11.91 -11.26
N PHE A 103 -7.65 -11.52 -9.99
CA PHE A 103 -6.46 -11.28 -9.17
C PHE A 103 -5.59 -12.52 -9.10
N SER A 104 -6.15 -13.68 -8.75
CA SER A 104 -5.44 -14.96 -8.65
C SER A 104 -4.71 -15.29 -9.95
N ARG A 105 -5.39 -15.16 -11.09
CA ARG A 105 -4.80 -15.42 -12.41
C ARG A 105 -3.64 -14.48 -12.73
N ARG A 106 -3.72 -13.22 -12.34
CA ARG A 106 -2.72 -12.19 -12.64
C ARG A 106 -1.51 -12.27 -11.70
N ILE A 107 -1.74 -12.48 -10.41
CA ILE A 107 -0.64 -12.53 -9.45
C ILE A 107 0.25 -13.76 -9.63
N GLN A 108 -0.28 -14.86 -10.18
CA GLN A 108 0.50 -16.04 -10.56
C GLN A 108 1.58 -15.77 -11.61
N GLN A 109 1.52 -14.63 -12.32
CA GLN A 109 2.56 -14.22 -13.27
C GLN A 109 3.81 -13.66 -12.57
N CYS A 110 3.74 -13.35 -11.28
CA CYS A 110 4.91 -12.94 -10.53
C CYS A 110 5.89 -14.10 -10.37
N ASP A 111 7.19 -13.82 -10.51
CA ASP A 111 8.26 -14.83 -10.43
C ASP A 111 8.45 -15.37 -9.02
N ALA A 112 8.17 -14.55 -8.01
CA ALA A 112 8.10 -15.00 -6.62
C ALA A 112 7.21 -14.06 -5.79
N ILE A 113 6.57 -14.64 -4.77
CA ILE A 113 5.72 -13.91 -3.84
C ILE A 113 6.16 -14.26 -2.42
N PHE A 114 6.52 -13.22 -1.67
CA PHE A 114 6.84 -13.31 -0.26
C PHE A 114 5.87 -12.44 0.52
N VAL A 115 5.11 -13.05 1.41
CA VAL A 115 4.13 -12.39 2.28
C VAL A 115 4.65 -12.28 3.70
N ARG A 116 4.18 -11.29 4.46
CA ARG A 116 4.70 -10.99 5.79
C ARG A 116 3.89 -11.60 6.93
N GLU A 117 2.69 -12.13 6.66
CA GLU A 117 1.85 -12.80 7.65
C GLU A 117 1.27 -14.12 7.13
N SER A 118 0.93 -14.99 8.09
CA SER A 118 0.39 -16.33 7.84
C SER A 118 -0.98 -16.32 7.17
N GLU A 119 -1.78 -15.30 7.43
CA GLU A 119 -3.11 -15.11 6.86
C GLU A 119 -3.04 -14.94 5.33
N SER A 120 -2.14 -14.07 4.86
CA SER A 120 -1.89 -13.89 3.43
C SER A 120 -1.31 -15.15 2.78
N LEU A 121 -0.43 -15.88 3.47
CA LEU A 121 0.10 -17.14 2.97
C LEU A 121 -1.03 -18.16 2.79
N GLN A 122 -1.82 -18.39 3.84
CA GLN A 122 -2.94 -19.33 3.80
C GLN A 122 -3.96 -18.98 2.72
N TYR A 123 -4.25 -17.68 2.56
CA TYR A 123 -5.14 -17.19 1.52
C TYR A 123 -4.63 -17.54 0.12
N LEU A 124 -3.36 -17.25 -0.17
CA LEU A 124 -2.75 -17.58 -1.46
C LEU A 124 -2.67 -19.08 -1.72
N GLU A 125 -2.36 -19.90 -0.70
CA GLU A 125 -2.38 -21.34 -0.78
C GLU A 125 -3.78 -21.88 -1.17
N ASN A 126 -4.84 -21.33 -0.58
CA ASN A 126 -6.22 -21.68 -0.92
C ASN A 126 -6.58 -21.35 -2.37
N LEU A 127 -5.96 -20.30 -2.94
CA LEU A 127 -6.11 -19.94 -4.35
C LEU A 127 -5.17 -20.72 -5.29
N GLY A 128 -4.33 -21.62 -4.75
CA GLY A 128 -3.32 -22.34 -5.53
C GLY A 128 -2.19 -21.47 -6.05
N VAL A 129 -1.92 -20.33 -5.40
CA VAL A 129 -0.86 -19.37 -5.75
C VAL A 129 0.38 -19.68 -4.90
N PRO A 130 1.52 -20.05 -5.48
CA PRO A 130 2.74 -20.34 -4.72
C PRO A 130 3.26 -19.05 -4.04
N ALA A 131 3.43 -19.11 -2.73
CA ALA A 131 3.99 -18.01 -1.93
C ALA A 131 4.86 -18.54 -0.79
N LYS A 132 5.62 -17.66 -0.16
CA LYS A 132 6.44 -17.96 1.01
C LYS A 132 6.28 -16.92 2.09
N LEU A 133 6.31 -17.33 3.34
CA LEU A 133 6.33 -16.44 4.48
C LEU A 133 7.73 -15.84 4.66
N MET A 134 7.81 -14.55 4.97
CA MET A 134 9.03 -13.85 5.34
C MET A 134 8.72 -12.80 6.41
N ALA A 135 9.74 -12.31 7.10
CA ALA A 135 9.57 -11.13 7.95
C ALA A 135 9.37 -9.87 7.12
N ASP A 136 8.63 -8.89 7.65
CA ASP A 136 8.49 -7.57 7.00
C ASP A 136 9.88 -6.96 6.76
N PRO A 137 10.21 -6.52 5.54
CA PRO A 137 11.50 -5.92 5.22
C PRO A 137 11.84 -4.69 6.06
N ALA A 138 10.85 -4.02 6.64
CA ALA A 138 11.06 -2.89 7.54
C ALA A 138 11.89 -3.25 8.78
N ILE A 139 11.88 -4.51 9.21
CA ILE A 139 12.69 -5.00 10.34
C ILE A 139 14.21 -4.87 10.05
N LEU A 140 14.60 -4.88 8.78
CA LEU A 140 16.00 -4.74 8.37
C LEU A 140 16.47 -3.29 8.32
N MET A 141 15.59 -2.33 8.53
CA MET A 141 15.96 -0.92 8.52
C MET A 141 16.81 -0.60 9.76
N ALA A 142 17.97 -0.01 9.53
CA ALA A 142 18.78 0.50 10.64
C ALA A 142 18.04 1.68 11.29
N PRO A 143 18.00 1.75 12.64
CA PRO A 143 17.42 2.89 13.31
C PRO A 143 18.21 4.16 12.97
N VAL A 144 17.49 5.23 12.65
CA VAL A 144 18.09 6.54 12.47
C VAL A 144 17.97 7.29 13.80
N VAL A 145 19.12 7.66 14.37
CA VAL A 145 19.14 8.49 15.57
C VAL A 145 18.71 9.90 15.20
N VAL A 146 17.60 10.35 15.76
CA VAL A 146 17.16 11.74 15.64
C VAL A 146 17.77 12.52 16.80
N ASN A 147 18.76 13.36 16.50
CA ASN A 147 19.37 14.25 17.50
C ASN A 147 18.46 15.46 17.69
N SER A 148 17.50 15.35 18.60
CA SER A 148 16.63 16.44 19.05
C SER A 148 16.63 16.46 20.57
N PRO A 149 17.25 17.48 21.17
CA PRO A 149 17.25 17.62 22.64
C PRO A 149 15.84 17.68 23.24
N GLU A 150 14.88 18.25 22.50
CA GLU A 150 13.46 18.32 22.92
C GLU A 150 12.84 16.93 22.95
N LEU A 151 13.12 16.08 21.95
CA LEU A 151 12.61 14.71 21.90
C LEU A 151 13.29 13.84 22.97
N GLU A 152 14.59 13.98 23.16
CA GLU A 152 15.31 13.26 24.20
C GLU A 152 14.75 13.57 25.59
N ALA A 153 14.61 14.86 25.93
CA ALA A 153 14.03 15.30 27.21
C ALA A 153 12.56 14.86 27.37
N PHE A 154 11.83 14.68 26.27
CA PHE A 154 10.47 14.15 26.31
C PHE A 154 10.48 12.64 26.56
N LEU A 155 11.37 11.89 25.91
CA LEU A 155 11.48 10.44 26.08
C LEU A 155 11.98 10.03 27.46
N GLU A 156 12.80 10.87 28.14
CA GLU A 156 13.23 10.65 29.54
C GLU A 156 12.04 10.58 30.53
N ARG A 157 10.89 11.11 30.13
CA ARG A 157 9.65 11.06 30.94
C ARG A 157 8.83 9.79 30.71
N GLU A 158 9.35 8.83 29.96
CA GLU A 158 8.69 7.56 29.62
C GLU A 158 7.26 7.75 29.08
N PRO A 159 7.09 8.49 27.96
CA PRO A 159 5.77 8.77 27.41
C PRO A 159 5.11 7.51 26.85
N ILE A 160 3.80 7.52 26.80
CA ILE A 160 3.03 6.50 26.06
C ILE A 160 2.91 6.94 24.61
N GLY A 161 3.44 6.14 23.68
CA GLY A 161 3.25 6.34 22.23
C GLY A 161 1.87 5.89 21.80
N VAL A 162 1.15 6.76 21.07
CA VAL A 162 -0.16 6.45 20.49
C VAL A 162 -0.12 6.67 18.98
N ASN A 163 -0.35 5.60 18.22
CA ASN A 163 -0.49 5.67 16.78
C ASN A 163 -1.94 5.36 16.37
N ILE A 164 -2.56 6.28 15.64
CA ILE A 164 -3.94 6.15 15.20
C ILE A 164 -3.98 6.23 13.67
N SER A 165 -4.42 5.15 13.04
CA SER A 165 -4.57 5.10 11.59
C SER A 165 -5.96 5.59 11.16
N PRO A 166 -6.09 6.36 10.06
CA PRO A 166 -7.36 6.68 9.42
C PRO A 166 -8.16 5.44 8.98
N LEU A 167 -7.50 4.30 8.78
CA LEU A 167 -8.16 3.02 8.48
C LEU A 167 -9.18 2.64 9.56
N VAL A 168 -8.91 2.93 10.83
CA VAL A 168 -9.86 2.67 11.93
C VAL A 168 -11.20 3.35 11.66
N LEU A 169 -11.19 4.58 11.14
CA LEU A 169 -12.43 5.28 10.79
C LEU A 169 -13.09 4.64 9.57
N ALA A 170 -12.33 4.28 8.56
CA ALA A 170 -12.85 3.64 7.34
C ALA A 170 -13.56 2.31 7.66
N TYR A 171 -12.96 1.47 8.51
CA TYR A 171 -13.57 0.22 8.96
C TYR A 171 -14.83 0.39 9.84
N ARG A 172 -14.92 1.51 10.56
CA ARG A 172 -16.11 1.81 11.40
C ARG A 172 -17.30 2.33 10.59
N THR A 173 -17.10 2.73 9.34
CA THR A 173 -18.21 3.11 8.48
C THR A 173 -18.95 1.87 8.00
N ALA A 174 -20.28 1.92 7.99
CA ALA A 174 -21.11 0.78 7.58
C ALA A 174 -20.85 0.36 6.11
N GLU A 175 -20.33 1.26 5.30
CA GLU A 175 -20.09 1.07 3.87
C GLU A 175 -18.67 0.58 3.57
N LYS A 176 -17.81 0.39 4.60
CA LYS A 176 -16.39 0.03 4.41
C LYS A 176 -15.72 0.86 3.31
N VAL A 177 -15.86 2.16 3.39
CA VAL A 177 -15.33 3.09 2.38
C VAL A 177 -13.81 3.15 2.45
N SER A 178 -13.17 3.41 1.31
CA SER A 178 -11.74 3.67 1.26
C SER A 178 -11.36 4.89 2.14
N PRO A 179 -10.24 4.86 2.87
CA PRO A 179 -9.76 6.03 3.64
C PRO A 179 -9.71 7.32 2.83
N TRP A 180 -9.47 7.22 1.53
CA TRP A 180 -9.39 8.37 0.60
C TRP A 180 -10.76 8.98 0.25
N SER A 181 -11.86 8.31 0.59
CA SER A 181 -13.22 8.78 0.35
C SER A 181 -13.91 9.30 1.62
N LEU A 182 -13.19 9.36 2.74
CA LEU A 182 -13.72 9.90 3.99
C LEU A 182 -14.01 11.41 3.85
N THR A 183 -15.15 11.83 4.37
CA THR A 183 -15.52 13.24 4.39
C THR A 183 -14.74 13.99 5.47
N GLU A 184 -14.49 15.28 5.25
CA GLU A 184 -13.83 16.14 6.24
C GLU A 184 -14.54 16.11 7.59
N MET A 185 -15.86 16.17 7.59
CA MET A 185 -16.69 16.07 8.81
C MET A 185 -16.51 14.73 9.56
N ALA A 186 -16.35 13.62 8.84
CA ALA A 186 -16.09 12.31 9.45
C ALA A 186 -14.70 12.27 10.09
N ILE A 187 -13.71 12.86 9.42
CA ILE A 187 -12.34 12.96 9.93
C ILE A 187 -12.27 13.85 11.18
N GLU A 188 -12.91 15.01 11.17
CA GLU A 188 -12.97 15.92 12.33
C GLU A 188 -13.65 15.25 13.55
N ARG A 189 -14.77 14.58 13.33
CA ARG A 189 -15.45 13.85 14.38
C ARG A 189 -14.57 12.75 14.98
N PHE A 190 -13.87 12.00 14.13
CA PHE A 190 -12.97 10.95 14.58
C PHE A 190 -11.76 11.52 15.32
N ALA A 191 -11.20 12.63 14.88
CA ALA A 191 -10.13 13.33 15.58
C ALA A 191 -10.56 13.77 17.00
N HIS A 192 -11.80 14.23 17.16
CA HIS A 192 -12.36 14.54 18.47
C HIS A 192 -12.48 13.31 19.37
N GLU A 193 -12.93 12.18 18.83
CA GLU A 193 -12.99 10.91 19.57
C GLU A 193 -11.58 10.46 20.01
N CYS A 194 -10.61 10.54 19.11
CA CYS A 194 -9.21 10.22 19.40
C CYS A 194 -8.61 11.11 20.50
N ALA A 195 -8.88 12.41 20.45
CA ALA A 195 -8.48 13.34 21.50
C ALA A 195 -9.09 12.97 22.86
N GLY A 196 -10.32 12.50 22.87
CA GLY A 196 -10.98 11.99 24.07
C GLY A 196 -10.29 10.73 24.63
N TRP A 197 -9.92 9.78 23.77
CA TRP A 197 -9.20 8.58 24.18
C TRP A 197 -7.82 8.92 24.76
N ILE A 198 -7.06 9.79 24.07
CA ILE A 198 -5.74 10.26 24.52
C ILE A 198 -5.85 10.94 25.87
N SER A 199 -6.83 11.84 26.05
CA SER A 199 -7.09 12.53 27.32
C SER A 199 -7.40 11.55 28.46
N ASN A 200 -8.18 10.50 28.15
CA ASN A 200 -8.53 9.47 29.12
C ASN A 200 -7.30 8.61 29.52
N ILE A 201 -6.48 8.20 28.56
CA ILE A 201 -5.23 7.49 28.85
C ILE A 201 -4.33 8.34 29.75
N LYS A 202 -4.15 9.62 29.41
CA LYS A 202 -3.36 10.55 30.24
C LYS A 202 -3.90 10.68 31.66
N ALA A 203 -5.25 10.80 31.80
CA ALA A 203 -5.89 10.92 33.12
C ALA A 203 -5.72 9.67 33.98
N GLN A 204 -5.73 8.48 33.36
CA GLN A 204 -5.59 7.20 34.07
C GLN A 204 -4.16 6.87 34.45
N THR A 205 -3.20 7.23 33.60
CA THR A 205 -1.80 6.82 33.76
C THR A 205 -0.92 7.92 34.33
N GLY A 206 -1.30 9.19 34.19
CA GLY A 206 -0.45 10.34 34.50
C GLY A 206 0.71 10.54 33.52
N ALA A 207 0.88 9.65 32.54
CA ALA A 207 1.97 9.68 31.60
C ALA A 207 1.79 10.80 30.56
N ASP A 208 2.90 11.28 30.02
CA ASP A 208 2.89 12.10 28.82
C ASP A 208 2.54 11.23 27.60
N ILE A 209 1.91 11.82 26.57
CA ILE A 209 1.47 11.11 25.37
C ILE A 209 2.23 11.68 24.16
N LEU A 210 2.76 10.77 23.34
CA LEU A 210 3.45 11.04 22.07
C LEU A 210 2.60 10.59 20.91
#